data_87b1e275f076243e9795065953143420
#
_entry.id   87b1e275f076243e9795065953143420
#
_cell.length_a   1.000
_cell.length_b   1.000
_cell.length_c   1.000
_cell.angle_alpha   90.00
_cell.angle_beta   90.00
_cell.angle_gamma   90.00
#
_symmetry.space_group_name_H-M   'P 1'
#
loop_
_entity.id
_entity.type
_entity.pdbx_description
1 polymer ?
#
loop_
_entity_poly.entity_id
_entity_poly.type
_entity_poly.pdbx_seq_one_letter_code
_entity_poly.pdbx_strand_id
1 'polypeptide(L)'
;MLAAMLAAAPAWPQYFYGKPRAVQGEVDLTGGWLQKFHQDAAERKEGPPIGDYTGLPINDDARLRANTWDPDKWTVPEHQCEPHPADYGPHGPANFQISKIVDPHSFKTIALQVVTGWMVPTRTIWLDGRPHPSPNAAHTWMGFSTGRWEGDTLVVTTTHLKEGWIRRNGVPRSDKATLTEYWMRHDDVLTLVSIVDDPVYLAEPLMRSWSWTLDAGVHMTPYPCESKLEVDRPQGFVAHWLPGTNPNLEEFPQKKHIPLSVAQGGRDQLYPEYEDVLTGLLHRTVP
;
A
#
# COMPACT_ATOMS: atom_id res chain seq x y z
N MET A 1 49.00 -42.84 -13.49
CA MET A 1 47.59 -42.71 -13.85
C MET A 1 46.91 -41.91 -12.78
N LEU A 2 46.72 -40.60 -13.02
CA LEU A 2 45.93 -39.72 -12.15
C LEU A 2 44.52 -39.61 -12.75
N ALA A 3 43.52 -40.09 -12.01
CA ALA A 3 42.11 -39.91 -12.37
C ALA A 3 41.64 -38.54 -11.85
N ALA A 4 41.33 -37.65 -12.74
CA ALA A 4 40.68 -36.35 -12.42
C ALA A 4 39.19 -36.60 -12.15
N MET A 5 38.77 -36.45 -10.90
CA MET A 5 37.34 -36.34 -10.55
C MET A 5 36.82 -34.98 -10.94
N LEU A 6 35.99 -34.92 -12.00
CA LEU A 6 35.20 -33.77 -12.33
C LEU A 6 34.01 -33.72 -11.34
N ALA A 7 34.04 -32.77 -10.41
CA ALA A 7 32.92 -32.46 -9.56
C ALA A 7 31.85 -31.69 -10.41
N ALA A 8 30.70 -32.31 -10.60
CA ALA A 8 29.57 -31.65 -11.21
C ALA A 8 29.06 -30.58 -10.26
N ALA A 9 29.04 -29.31 -10.70
CA ALA A 9 28.42 -28.21 -9.98
C ALA A 9 26.88 -28.44 -9.92
N PRO A 10 26.22 -28.14 -8.77
CA PRO A 10 24.78 -28.27 -8.69
C PRO A 10 24.13 -27.33 -9.69
N ALA A 11 23.31 -27.88 -10.58
CA ALA A 11 22.47 -27.10 -11.48
C ALA A 11 21.42 -26.38 -10.63
N TRP A 12 21.53 -25.07 -10.50
CA TRP A 12 20.47 -24.24 -9.97
C TRP A 12 19.26 -24.38 -10.88
N PRO A 13 18.03 -24.52 -10.33
CA PRO A 13 16.87 -24.53 -11.18
C PRO A 13 16.81 -23.19 -11.91
N GLN A 14 17.06 -23.22 -13.22
CA GLN A 14 16.77 -22.09 -14.07
C GLN A 14 15.27 -21.92 -14.07
N TYR A 15 14.78 -20.91 -13.35
CA TYR A 15 13.43 -20.42 -13.57
C TYR A 15 13.37 -19.92 -15.02
N PHE A 16 12.78 -20.73 -15.89
CA PHE A 16 12.42 -20.29 -17.23
C PHE A 16 11.39 -19.19 -17.08
N TYR A 17 11.83 -17.95 -17.06
CA TYR A 17 10.98 -16.85 -17.48
C TYR A 17 10.61 -17.14 -18.94
N GLY A 18 9.39 -17.57 -19.18
CA GLY A 18 8.87 -17.72 -20.54
C GLY A 18 9.18 -16.44 -21.28
N LYS A 19 9.61 -16.55 -22.56
CA LYS A 19 9.84 -15.35 -23.39
C LYS A 19 8.61 -14.45 -23.27
N PRO A 20 8.78 -13.14 -23.02
CA PRO A 20 7.66 -12.23 -22.98
C PRO A 20 6.87 -12.43 -24.29
N ARG A 21 5.65 -12.89 -24.17
CA ARG A 21 4.74 -12.96 -25.30
C ARG A 21 4.43 -11.52 -25.65
N ALA A 22 4.92 -11.05 -26.77
CA ALA A 22 4.59 -9.72 -27.27
C ALA A 22 3.08 -9.70 -27.56
N VAL A 23 2.29 -9.42 -26.55
CA VAL A 23 0.85 -9.18 -26.68
C VAL A 23 0.70 -7.69 -26.94
N GLN A 24 0.53 -7.31 -28.20
CA GLN A 24 0.03 -5.99 -28.53
C GLN A 24 -1.46 -5.97 -28.17
N GLY A 25 -1.81 -5.37 -27.00
CA GLY A 25 -3.21 -5.18 -26.63
C GLY A 25 -3.51 -5.44 -25.15
N GLU A 26 -4.78 -5.33 -24.85
CA GLU A 26 -5.34 -5.54 -23.51
C GLU A 26 -5.06 -6.95 -23.00
N VAL A 27 -4.39 -7.05 -21.87
CA VAL A 27 -4.16 -8.31 -21.16
C VAL A 27 -5.36 -8.62 -20.27
N ASP A 28 -5.78 -9.88 -20.22
CA ASP A 28 -6.87 -10.28 -19.33
C ASP A 28 -6.40 -10.33 -17.87
N LEU A 29 -6.87 -9.40 -17.05
CA LEU A 29 -6.60 -9.32 -15.61
C LEU A 29 -7.68 -10.01 -14.77
N THR A 30 -8.73 -10.60 -15.38
CA THR A 30 -9.83 -11.20 -14.62
C THR A 30 -9.40 -12.46 -13.89
N GLY A 31 -10.06 -12.72 -12.76
CA GLY A 31 -9.83 -13.91 -11.94
C GLY A 31 -9.68 -13.60 -10.46
N GLY A 32 -9.45 -14.64 -9.70
CA GLY A 32 -9.06 -14.57 -8.30
C GLY A 32 -7.54 -14.53 -8.20
N TRP A 33 -7.04 -13.64 -7.37
CA TRP A 33 -5.62 -13.36 -7.18
C TRP A 33 -5.24 -13.52 -5.73
N LEU A 34 -4.42 -14.55 -5.44
CA LEU A 34 -3.89 -14.84 -4.11
C LEU A 34 -2.62 -14.02 -3.87
N GLN A 35 -2.62 -13.21 -2.83
CA GLN A 35 -1.50 -12.35 -2.50
C GLN A 35 -0.24 -13.14 -2.14
N LYS A 36 0.90 -12.72 -2.68
CA LYS A 36 2.22 -13.16 -2.24
C LYS A 36 2.67 -12.28 -1.08
N PHE A 37 3.09 -12.91 0.03
CA PHE A 37 3.68 -12.18 1.13
C PHE A 37 5.08 -11.73 0.76
N HIS A 38 5.29 -10.42 0.87
CA HIS A 38 6.54 -9.76 0.62
C HIS A 38 7.20 -9.29 1.91
N GLN A 39 8.25 -8.49 1.72
CA GLN A 39 9.01 -7.79 2.76
C GLN A 39 8.15 -6.93 3.71
N ASP A 40 6.98 -6.48 3.29
CA ASP A 40 6.03 -5.73 4.13
C ASP A 40 5.25 -6.61 5.13
N ALA A 41 5.61 -7.86 5.28
CA ALA A 41 4.88 -8.81 6.14
C ALA A 41 4.77 -8.33 7.60
N ALA A 42 5.74 -7.59 8.11
CA ALA A 42 5.71 -7.02 9.45
C ALA A 42 4.58 -5.99 9.63
N GLU A 43 4.35 -5.15 8.62
CA GLU A 43 3.25 -4.18 8.63
C GLU A 43 1.87 -4.83 8.56
N ARG A 44 1.80 -6.05 7.98
CA ARG A 44 0.53 -6.76 7.74
C ARG A 44 0.01 -7.52 8.93
N LYS A 45 0.91 -8.01 9.79
CA LYS A 45 0.54 -8.85 10.96
C LYS A 45 0.17 -7.97 12.14
N GLU A 46 1.17 -7.41 12.78
CA GLU A 46 1.04 -6.65 14.02
C GLU A 46 0.75 -5.17 13.75
N GLY A 47 1.01 -4.75 12.52
CA GLY A 47 1.09 -3.35 12.14
C GLY A 47 2.46 -2.76 12.46
N PRO A 48 2.79 -1.60 11.87
CA PRO A 48 4.04 -0.92 12.13
C PRO A 48 4.03 -0.35 13.55
N PRO A 49 5.18 -0.37 14.27
CA PRO A 49 5.29 0.27 15.57
C PRO A 49 4.96 1.77 15.50
N ILE A 50 4.41 2.31 16.58
CA ILE A 50 4.25 3.77 16.74
C ILE A 50 5.64 4.40 16.73
N GLY A 51 5.80 5.52 16.02
CA GLY A 51 7.09 6.22 15.90
C GLY A 51 8.04 5.62 14.85
N ASP A 52 7.69 4.50 14.19
CA ASP A 52 8.47 3.96 13.07
C ASP A 52 8.01 4.57 11.73
N TYR A 53 8.71 5.57 11.29
CA TYR A 53 8.50 6.20 9.97
C TYR A 53 9.71 6.02 9.06
N THR A 54 10.62 5.11 9.40
CA THR A 54 11.84 4.85 8.65
C THR A 54 11.56 4.56 7.17
N GLY A 55 12.36 5.17 6.28
CA GLY A 55 12.26 4.98 4.83
C GLY A 55 11.00 5.57 4.17
N LEU A 56 10.21 6.37 4.89
CA LEU A 56 9.08 7.10 4.30
C LEU A 56 9.47 8.53 3.96
N PRO A 57 9.19 9.02 2.73
CA PRO A 57 9.52 10.38 2.29
C PRO A 57 8.56 11.43 2.85
N ILE A 58 8.25 11.36 4.13
CA ILE A 58 7.31 12.26 4.78
C ILE A 58 7.93 13.62 5.08
N ASN A 59 7.11 14.66 5.01
CA ASN A 59 7.47 16.01 5.44
C ASN A 59 7.17 16.24 6.93
N ASP A 60 7.41 17.46 7.42
CA ASP A 60 7.21 17.81 8.83
C ASP A 60 5.73 17.79 9.25
N ASP A 61 4.81 18.15 8.35
CA ASP A 61 3.37 18.12 8.62
C ASP A 61 2.87 16.68 8.82
N ALA A 62 3.32 15.77 7.96
CA ALA A 62 3.01 14.34 8.12
C ALA A 62 3.59 13.77 9.40
N ARG A 63 4.83 14.15 9.74
CA ARG A 63 5.50 13.71 10.97
C ARG A 63 4.77 14.21 12.21
N LEU A 64 4.38 15.49 12.21
CA LEU A 64 3.58 16.06 13.30
C LEU A 64 2.28 15.29 13.49
N ARG A 65 1.58 15.01 12.39
CA ARG A 65 0.32 14.24 12.41
C ARG A 65 0.52 12.83 12.93
N ALA A 66 1.55 12.13 12.45
CA ALA A 66 1.87 10.78 12.87
C ALA A 66 2.29 10.73 14.36
N ASN A 67 3.04 11.72 14.84
CA ASN A 67 3.45 11.79 16.24
C ASN A 67 2.28 12.00 17.21
N THR A 68 1.16 12.51 16.74
CA THR A 68 -0.05 12.68 17.57
C THR A 68 -1.01 11.49 17.47
N TRP A 69 -0.63 10.43 16.77
CA TRP A 69 -1.46 9.26 16.57
C TRP A 69 -1.71 8.48 17.86
N ASP A 70 -2.97 8.10 18.04
CA ASP A 70 -3.40 7.21 19.11
C ASP A 70 -4.15 6.01 18.49
N PRO A 71 -3.65 4.76 18.65
CA PRO A 71 -4.29 3.56 18.11
C PRO A 71 -5.67 3.30 18.72
N ASP A 72 -5.98 3.90 19.86
CA ASP A 72 -7.31 3.82 20.47
C ASP A 72 -8.41 4.39 19.56
N LYS A 73 -8.04 5.12 18.50
CA LYS A 73 -8.95 5.53 17.44
C LYS A 73 -9.75 4.36 16.86
N TRP A 74 -9.14 3.18 16.75
CA TRP A 74 -9.82 1.99 16.23
C TRP A 74 -10.84 1.37 17.18
N THR A 75 -10.87 1.78 18.45
CA THR A 75 -11.86 1.36 19.44
C THR A 75 -13.11 2.23 19.44
N VAL A 76 -13.07 3.36 18.73
CA VAL A 76 -14.18 4.32 18.62
C VAL A 76 -15.12 3.85 17.52
N PRO A 77 -16.44 3.69 17.76
CA PRO A 77 -17.37 3.11 16.80
C PRO A 77 -17.37 3.76 15.41
N GLU A 78 -17.10 5.06 15.32
CA GLU A 78 -17.04 5.83 14.07
C GLU A 78 -15.91 5.37 13.13
N HIS A 79 -14.88 4.72 13.68
CA HIS A 79 -13.70 4.31 12.92
C HIS A 79 -13.56 2.80 12.71
N GLN A 80 -14.44 1.99 13.33
CA GLN A 80 -14.29 0.53 13.31
C GLN A 80 -14.56 -0.10 11.95
N CYS A 81 -15.49 0.44 11.16
CA CYS A 81 -15.88 -0.12 9.87
C CYS A 81 -15.33 0.67 8.66
N GLU A 82 -14.21 1.35 8.83
CA GLU A 82 -13.55 2.04 7.73
C GLU A 82 -12.77 1.05 6.86
N PRO A 83 -13.10 0.90 5.57
CA PRO A 83 -12.34 0.03 4.68
C PRO A 83 -10.97 0.62 4.40
N HIS A 84 -10.01 -0.22 4.06
CA HIS A 84 -8.73 0.25 3.57
C HIS A 84 -8.90 1.03 2.26
N PRO A 85 -8.32 2.23 2.14
CA PRO A 85 -8.38 2.98 0.89
C PRO A 85 -7.63 2.28 -0.23
N ALA A 86 -7.89 2.69 -1.49
CA ALA A 86 -7.36 2.03 -2.68
C ALA A 86 -5.83 1.90 -2.70
N ASP A 87 -5.12 2.89 -2.16
CA ASP A 87 -3.66 2.92 -2.06
C ASP A 87 -3.11 2.04 -0.93
N TYR A 88 -3.90 1.76 0.09
CA TYR A 88 -3.49 0.94 1.23
C TYR A 88 -4.01 -0.52 1.14
N GLY A 89 -5.13 -0.75 0.46
CA GLY A 89 -5.73 -2.08 0.32
C GLY A 89 -4.73 -3.18 -0.05
N PRO A 90 -3.81 -2.97 -1.01
CA PRO A 90 -2.79 -3.95 -1.38
C PRO A 90 -1.80 -4.33 -0.28
N HIS A 91 -1.65 -3.51 0.77
CA HIS A 91 -0.80 -3.80 1.92
C HIS A 91 -1.36 -4.87 2.86
N GLY A 92 -2.67 -4.93 2.99
CA GLY A 92 -3.34 -5.85 3.88
C GLY A 92 -3.27 -7.31 3.39
N PRO A 93 -3.92 -8.27 4.09
CA PRO A 93 -4.17 -9.60 3.57
C PRO A 93 -5.21 -9.49 2.44
N ALA A 94 -4.77 -8.97 1.31
CA ALA A 94 -5.62 -8.52 0.23
C ALA A 94 -5.52 -9.45 -0.98
N ASN A 95 -6.30 -10.54 -0.94
CA ASN A 95 -6.62 -11.21 -2.18
C ASN A 95 -7.48 -10.28 -3.04
N PHE A 96 -7.32 -10.35 -4.35
CA PHE A 96 -8.15 -9.62 -5.30
C PHE A 96 -9.07 -10.58 -6.05
N GLN A 97 -10.26 -10.09 -6.35
CA GLN A 97 -11.11 -10.64 -7.38
C GLN A 97 -11.38 -9.56 -8.41
N ILE A 98 -10.99 -9.81 -9.65
CA ILE A 98 -11.11 -8.87 -10.75
C ILE A 98 -12.12 -9.41 -11.76
N SER A 99 -13.08 -8.58 -12.14
CA SER A 99 -14.08 -8.86 -13.16
C SER A 99 -14.22 -7.71 -14.13
N LYS A 100 -14.78 -7.98 -15.32
CA LYS A 100 -15.08 -6.97 -16.34
C LYS A 100 -16.50 -6.45 -16.20
N ILE A 101 -16.65 -5.14 -16.38
CA ILE A 101 -17.95 -4.51 -16.65
C ILE A 101 -18.02 -4.28 -18.15
N VAL A 102 -19.00 -4.90 -18.79
CA VAL A 102 -19.18 -4.90 -20.25
C VAL A 102 -20.38 -4.05 -20.61
N ASP A 103 -20.24 -3.17 -21.58
CA ASP A 103 -21.34 -2.43 -22.15
C ASP A 103 -22.30 -3.39 -22.89
N PRO A 104 -23.60 -3.41 -22.55
CA PRO A 104 -24.54 -4.39 -23.08
C PRO A 104 -24.86 -4.22 -24.56
N HIS A 105 -24.56 -3.07 -25.15
CA HIS A 105 -24.85 -2.77 -26.55
C HIS A 105 -23.64 -3.03 -27.46
N SER A 106 -22.45 -2.60 -27.02
CA SER A 106 -21.22 -2.74 -27.82
C SER A 106 -20.40 -3.98 -27.48
N PHE A 107 -20.72 -4.65 -26.37
CA PHE A 107 -19.97 -5.78 -25.83
C PHE A 107 -18.49 -5.45 -25.52
N LYS A 108 -18.15 -4.17 -25.42
CA LYS A 108 -16.81 -3.72 -25.03
C LYS A 108 -16.67 -3.67 -23.54
N THR A 109 -15.48 -4.03 -23.04
CA THR A 109 -15.12 -3.79 -21.64
C THR A 109 -15.00 -2.28 -21.40
N ILE A 110 -15.84 -1.76 -20.51
CA ILE A 110 -15.88 -0.33 -20.16
C ILE A 110 -15.25 -0.05 -18.80
N ALA A 111 -15.07 -1.08 -17.97
CA ALA A 111 -14.38 -0.96 -16.70
C ALA A 111 -13.91 -2.33 -16.19
N LEU A 112 -12.98 -2.29 -15.23
CA LEU A 112 -12.68 -3.43 -14.35
C LEU A 112 -13.28 -3.14 -12.97
N GLN A 113 -13.85 -4.16 -12.36
CA GLN A 113 -14.26 -4.14 -10.97
C GLN A 113 -13.23 -4.95 -10.17
N VAL A 114 -12.61 -4.32 -9.20
CA VAL A 114 -11.63 -4.93 -8.29
C VAL A 114 -12.24 -4.99 -6.90
N VAL A 115 -12.40 -6.20 -6.39
CA VAL A 115 -12.86 -6.46 -5.02
C VAL A 115 -11.66 -6.91 -4.20
N THR A 116 -11.43 -6.28 -3.07
CA THR A 116 -10.32 -6.58 -2.17
C THR A 116 -10.81 -7.37 -0.95
N GLY A 117 -10.04 -8.33 -0.47
CA GLY A 117 -10.50 -9.26 0.58
C GLY A 117 -10.79 -8.64 1.94
N TRP A 118 -10.14 -7.54 2.33
CA TRP A 118 -10.38 -6.89 3.61
C TRP A 118 -11.60 -5.95 3.56
N MET A 119 -12.63 -6.21 4.34
CA MET A 119 -13.93 -5.50 4.34
C MET A 119 -14.62 -5.45 2.96
N VAL A 120 -14.13 -6.20 2.00
CA VAL A 120 -14.69 -6.39 0.66
C VAL A 120 -15.03 -5.09 -0.08
N PRO A 121 -14.20 -4.04 0.01
CA PRO A 121 -14.45 -2.83 -0.76
C PRO A 121 -14.35 -3.13 -2.25
N THR A 122 -15.25 -2.51 -3.01
CA THR A 122 -15.29 -2.63 -4.45
C THR A 122 -14.80 -1.34 -5.09
N ARG A 123 -13.80 -1.47 -5.98
CA ARG A 123 -13.23 -0.38 -6.76
C ARG A 123 -13.56 -0.58 -8.24
N THR A 124 -14.02 0.47 -8.90
CA THR A 124 -14.26 0.48 -10.35
C THR A 124 -13.15 1.26 -11.03
N ILE A 125 -12.47 0.64 -11.99
CA ILE A 125 -11.45 1.27 -12.84
C ILE A 125 -12.06 1.44 -14.23
N TRP A 126 -12.41 2.67 -14.61
CA TRP A 126 -13.05 2.99 -15.88
C TRP A 126 -12.04 2.96 -17.03
N LEU A 127 -12.38 2.30 -18.12
CA LEU A 127 -11.54 2.12 -19.32
C LEU A 127 -12.12 2.83 -20.57
N ASP A 128 -13.23 3.51 -20.42
CA ASP A 128 -13.95 4.15 -21.53
C ASP A 128 -13.48 5.58 -21.85
N GLY A 129 -12.38 6.03 -21.23
CA GLY A 129 -11.80 7.34 -21.48
C GLY A 129 -12.53 8.52 -20.85
N ARG A 130 -13.45 8.25 -19.91
CA ARG A 130 -14.16 9.32 -19.20
C ARG A 130 -13.20 10.20 -18.39
N PRO A 131 -13.49 11.52 -18.27
CA PRO A 131 -12.69 12.40 -17.45
C PRO A 131 -12.90 12.13 -15.95
N HIS A 132 -11.93 12.51 -15.14
CA HIS A 132 -12.10 12.57 -13.68
C HIS A 132 -13.16 13.61 -13.29
N PRO A 133 -13.85 13.42 -12.16
CA PRO A 133 -14.81 14.38 -11.64
C PRO A 133 -14.19 15.75 -11.37
N SER A 134 -15.05 16.76 -11.17
CA SER A 134 -14.61 18.07 -10.69
C SER A 134 -13.85 17.94 -9.36
N PRO A 135 -12.83 18.77 -9.10
CA PRO A 135 -12.09 18.77 -7.83
C PRO A 135 -12.97 18.93 -6.57
N ASN A 136 -14.20 19.42 -6.76
CA ASN A 136 -15.18 19.59 -5.68
C ASN A 136 -16.13 18.38 -5.52
N ALA A 137 -15.94 17.32 -6.28
CA ALA A 137 -16.76 16.12 -6.15
C ALA A 137 -16.47 15.38 -4.85
N ALA A 138 -17.42 14.54 -4.42
CA ALA A 138 -17.29 13.78 -3.19
C ALA A 138 -16.12 12.79 -3.24
N HIS A 139 -15.34 12.76 -2.17
CA HIS A 139 -14.26 11.80 -1.98
C HIS A 139 -14.78 10.49 -1.39
N THR A 140 -14.19 9.36 -1.79
CA THR A 140 -14.52 8.03 -1.31
C THR A 140 -13.28 7.27 -0.87
N TRP A 141 -13.43 6.17 -0.16
CA TRP A 141 -12.28 5.31 0.22
C TRP A 141 -11.56 4.71 -0.99
N MET A 142 -12.32 4.39 -2.05
CA MET A 142 -11.76 3.83 -3.29
C MET A 142 -11.40 4.90 -4.32
N GLY A 143 -11.75 6.16 -4.08
CA GLY A 143 -11.53 7.25 -5.01
C GLY A 143 -12.33 7.09 -6.31
N PHE A 144 -11.90 7.80 -7.36
CA PHE A 144 -12.36 7.66 -8.72
C PHE A 144 -11.18 7.26 -9.61
N SER A 145 -11.29 6.10 -10.28
CA SER A 145 -10.18 5.51 -11.03
C SER A 145 -10.50 5.43 -12.52
N THR A 146 -9.56 5.88 -13.34
CA THR A 146 -9.56 5.65 -14.79
C THR A 146 -8.30 4.87 -15.17
N GLY A 147 -8.41 4.03 -16.18
CA GLY A 147 -7.30 3.23 -16.69
C GLY A 147 -7.13 3.37 -18.19
N ARG A 148 -5.90 3.23 -18.66
CA ARG A 148 -5.56 3.11 -20.07
C ARG A 148 -4.50 2.03 -20.25
N TRP A 149 -4.56 1.34 -21.36
CA TRP A 149 -3.54 0.36 -21.73
C TRP A 149 -2.35 1.03 -22.40
N GLU A 150 -1.16 0.71 -21.95
CA GLU A 150 0.12 1.06 -22.55
C GLU A 150 0.87 -0.24 -22.86
N GLY A 151 0.70 -0.73 -24.07
CA GLY A 151 1.13 -2.08 -24.42
C GLY A 151 0.35 -3.14 -23.63
N ASP A 152 1.04 -3.94 -22.85
CA ASP A 152 0.51 -4.97 -21.96
C ASP A 152 0.33 -4.52 -20.49
N THR A 153 0.58 -3.27 -20.23
CA THR A 153 0.48 -2.66 -18.90
C THR A 153 -0.78 -1.80 -18.79
N LEU A 154 -1.62 -2.05 -17.80
CA LEU A 154 -2.72 -1.17 -17.46
C LEU A 154 -2.22 -0.07 -16.53
N VAL A 155 -2.22 1.17 -17.00
CA VAL A 155 -1.90 2.36 -16.19
C VAL A 155 -3.19 2.95 -15.65
N VAL A 156 -3.28 3.03 -14.32
CA VAL A 156 -4.46 3.52 -13.61
C VAL A 156 -4.12 4.80 -12.86
N THR A 157 -4.98 5.82 -12.99
CA THR A 157 -4.91 7.04 -12.20
C THR A 157 -6.13 7.12 -11.29
N THR A 158 -5.93 7.43 -10.00
CA THR A 158 -7.00 7.57 -9.02
C THR A 158 -6.89 8.89 -8.30
N THR A 159 -8.00 9.60 -8.22
CA THR A 159 -8.18 10.85 -7.47
C THR A 159 -9.38 10.72 -6.55
N HIS A 160 -9.74 11.78 -5.82
CA HIS A 160 -10.92 11.82 -4.95
C HIS A 160 -10.91 10.74 -3.86
N LEU A 161 -9.72 10.41 -3.37
CA LEU A 161 -9.56 9.57 -2.20
C LEU A 161 -9.90 10.37 -0.94
N LYS A 162 -10.69 9.82 -0.01
CA LYS A 162 -10.81 10.39 1.34
C LYS A 162 -9.45 10.42 2.01
N GLU A 163 -9.22 11.34 2.93
CA GLU A 163 -8.06 11.29 3.82
C GLU A 163 -7.91 9.89 4.43
N GLY A 164 -6.68 9.40 4.47
CA GLY A 164 -6.37 8.05 4.96
C GLY A 164 -4.97 8.01 5.54
N TRP A 165 -4.32 6.87 5.40
CA TRP A 165 -2.96 6.68 5.91
C TRP A 165 -2.09 5.93 4.90
N ILE A 166 -0.81 6.29 4.90
CA ILE A 166 0.23 5.56 4.17
C ILE A 166 0.67 4.34 4.97
N ARG A 167 0.74 4.49 6.30
CA ARG A 167 1.13 3.46 7.24
C ARG A 167 0.21 3.53 8.48
N ARG A 168 -0.26 2.39 8.96
CA ARG A 168 -1.28 2.29 10.03
C ARG A 168 -0.82 2.75 11.42
N ASN A 169 0.35 3.29 11.55
CA ASN A 169 0.85 3.93 12.77
C ASN A 169 0.68 5.46 12.78
N GLY A 170 -0.26 5.95 11.99
CA GLY A 170 -0.64 7.37 11.99
C GLY A 170 -0.04 8.19 10.87
N VAL A 171 0.86 7.62 10.04
CA VAL A 171 1.39 8.36 8.89
C VAL A 171 0.27 8.65 7.89
N PRO A 172 -0.11 9.91 7.71
CA PRO A 172 -1.30 10.28 6.94
C PRO A 172 -1.07 10.23 5.44
N ARG A 173 -2.18 10.14 4.70
CA ARG A 173 -2.30 10.50 3.29
C ARG A 173 -3.46 11.48 3.14
N SER A 174 -3.23 12.59 2.46
CA SER A 174 -4.24 13.63 2.29
C SER A 174 -5.29 13.26 1.24
N ASP A 175 -6.38 14.01 1.23
CA ASP A 175 -7.42 13.94 0.19
C ASP A 175 -6.99 14.60 -1.14
N LYS A 176 -5.80 15.23 -1.17
CA LYS A 176 -5.20 15.82 -2.38
C LYS A 176 -4.28 14.86 -3.11
N ALA A 177 -4.03 13.68 -2.51
CA ALA A 177 -3.16 12.70 -3.11
C ALA A 177 -3.71 12.15 -4.43
N THR A 178 -2.78 11.90 -5.35
CA THR A 178 -3.02 11.17 -6.60
C THR A 178 -2.31 9.83 -6.51
N LEU A 179 -3.02 8.77 -6.88
CA LEU A 179 -2.47 7.42 -6.96
C LEU A 179 -2.32 7.04 -8.43
N THR A 180 -1.11 6.72 -8.84
CA THR A 180 -0.80 6.14 -10.15
C THR A 180 -0.36 4.70 -9.98
N GLU A 181 -0.93 3.80 -10.75
CA GLU A 181 -0.66 2.37 -10.62
C GLU A 181 -0.37 1.75 -11.99
N TYR A 182 0.58 0.80 -12.00
CA TYR A 182 0.95 0.00 -13.16
C TYR A 182 0.62 -1.45 -12.86
N TRP A 183 -0.37 -2.00 -13.55
CA TRP A 183 -0.84 -3.37 -13.42
C TRP A 183 -0.28 -4.21 -14.55
N MET A 184 0.56 -5.16 -14.21
CA MET A 184 1.28 -6.01 -15.16
C MET A 184 1.00 -7.47 -14.85
N ARG A 185 0.59 -8.23 -15.87
CA ARG A 185 0.39 -9.66 -15.74
C ARG A 185 1.41 -10.42 -16.57
N HIS A 186 2.12 -11.33 -15.93
CA HIS A 186 3.01 -12.30 -16.57
C HIS A 186 2.51 -13.71 -16.21
N ASP A 187 1.89 -14.37 -17.17
CA ASP A 187 1.26 -15.69 -16.99
C ASP A 187 0.29 -15.69 -15.79
N ASP A 188 0.64 -16.39 -14.71
CA ASP A 188 -0.14 -16.51 -13.49
C ASP A 188 0.30 -15.53 -12.38
N VAL A 189 1.12 -14.55 -12.71
CA VAL A 189 1.58 -13.53 -11.74
C VAL A 189 1.05 -12.16 -12.14
N LEU A 190 0.36 -11.51 -11.23
CA LEU A 190 -0.03 -10.11 -11.31
C LEU A 190 0.92 -9.29 -10.44
N THR A 191 1.55 -8.28 -11.03
CA THR A 191 2.37 -7.30 -10.31
C THR A 191 1.70 -5.92 -10.40
N LEU A 192 1.62 -5.26 -9.26
CA LEU A 192 1.14 -3.89 -9.12
C LEU A 192 2.29 -3.03 -8.60
N VAL A 193 2.66 -2.00 -9.35
CA VAL A 193 3.50 -0.91 -8.86
C VAL A 193 2.59 0.29 -8.60
N SER A 194 2.66 0.84 -7.42
CA SER A 194 1.84 1.95 -6.94
C SER A 194 2.73 3.15 -6.61
N ILE A 195 2.34 4.32 -7.08
CA ILE A 195 3.00 5.59 -6.80
C ILE A 195 1.96 6.52 -6.19
N VAL A 196 2.18 6.91 -4.94
CA VAL A 196 1.38 7.91 -4.23
C VAL A 196 2.12 9.24 -4.30
N ASP A 197 1.51 10.22 -4.94
CA ASP A 197 1.94 11.61 -4.96
C ASP A 197 1.00 12.41 -4.06
N ASP A 198 1.50 12.91 -2.94
CA ASP A 198 0.74 13.65 -1.94
C ASP A 198 1.41 14.99 -1.66
N PRO A 199 0.89 16.10 -2.23
CA PRO A 199 1.50 17.42 -2.08
C PRO A 199 1.40 18.00 -0.66
N VAL A 200 0.61 17.37 0.22
CA VAL A 200 0.43 17.83 1.59
C VAL A 200 1.40 17.16 2.55
N TYR A 201 1.60 15.84 2.42
CA TYR A 201 2.29 15.03 3.42
C TYR A 201 3.58 14.38 2.94
N LEU A 202 3.83 14.32 1.64
CA LEU A 202 5.04 13.74 1.11
C LEU A 202 5.98 14.80 0.52
N ALA A 203 7.26 14.66 0.81
CA ALA A 203 8.31 15.47 0.19
C ALA A 203 8.70 14.93 -1.21
N GLU A 204 8.45 13.65 -1.45
CA GLU A 204 8.64 12.95 -2.73
C GLU A 204 7.59 11.85 -2.88
N PRO A 205 7.24 11.45 -4.13
CA PRO A 205 6.30 10.37 -4.35
C PRO A 205 6.75 9.06 -3.70
N LEU A 206 5.82 8.36 -3.05
CA LEU A 206 6.09 7.06 -2.44
C LEU A 206 5.75 5.94 -3.42
N MET A 207 6.75 5.14 -3.78
CA MET A 207 6.59 3.98 -4.64
C MET A 207 6.59 2.69 -3.84
N ARG A 208 5.66 1.78 -4.19
CA ARG A 208 5.54 0.44 -3.60
C ARG A 208 5.16 -0.58 -4.66
N SER A 209 5.46 -1.87 -4.41
CA SER A 209 5.06 -2.95 -5.31
C SER A 209 4.56 -4.17 -4.55
N TRP A 210 3.62 -4.88 -5.16
CA TRP A 210 3.05 -6.12 -4.65
C TRP A 210 2.83 -7.11 -5.78
N SER A 211 2.74 -8.38 -5.44
CA SER A 211 2.44 -9.42 -6.42
C SER A 211 1.43 -10.42 -5.88
N TRP A 212 0.68 -10.98 -6.81
CA TRP A 212 -0.32 -12.02 -6.59
C TRP A 212 -0.10 -13.16 -7.56
N THR A 213 -0.60 -14.33 -7.19
CA THR A 213 -0.67 -15.50 -8.08
C THR A 213 -2.12 -15.75 -8.43
N LEU A 214 -2.40 -16.05 -9.70
CA LEU A 214 -3.73 -16.45 -10.15
C LEU A 214 -4.15 -17.75 -9.43
N ASP A 215 -5.31 -17.73 -8.80
CA ASP A 215 -5.84 -18.86 -8.05
C ASP A 215 -7.36 -18.89 -8.15
N ALA A 216 -7.88 -19.93 -8.78
CA ALA A 216 -9.31 -20.14 -8.95
C ALA A 216 -10.05 -20.41 -7.63
N GLY A 217 -9.32 -20.74 -6.57
CA GLY A 217 -9.86 -20.94 -5.22
C GLY A 217 -10.12 -19.64 -4.45
N VAL A 218 -9.69 -18.49 -4.96
CA VAL A 218 -9.94 -17.20 -4.31
C VAL A 218 -11.41 -16.82 -4.45
N HIS A 219 -12.10 -16.77 -3.32
CA HIS A 219 -13.48 -16.31 -3.22
C HIS A 219 -13.59 -15.14 -2.24
N MET A 220 -14.36 -14.13 -2.61
CA MET A 220 -14.67 -13.02 -1.73
C MET A 220 -15.86 -13.37 -0.86
N THR A 221 -15.60 -13.59 0.42
CA THR A 221 -16.66 -13.81 1.41
C THR A 221 -17.20 -12.45 1.87
N PRO A 222 -18.52 -12.28 1.99
CA PRO A 222 -19.07 -11.07 2.60
C PRO A 222 -18.43 -10.80 3.95
N TYR A 223 -18.08 -9.57 4.20
CA TYR A 223 -17.46 -9.11 5.45
C TYR A 223 -18.44 -8.14 6.15
N PRO A 224 -19.45 -8.66 6.85
CA PRO A 224 -20.35 -7.79 7.60
C PRO A 224 -19.56 -7.14 8.74
N CYS A 225 -19.52 -5.81 8.73
CA CYS A 225 -18.93 -5.04 9.81
C CYS A 225 -20.02 -4.26 10.53
N GLU A 226 -20.12 -4.48 11.84
CA GLU A 226 -20.97 -3.72 12.75
C GLU A 226 -20.09 -3.03 13.77
N SER A 227 -20.19 -1.70 13.84
CA SER A 227 -19.49 -0.95 14.89
C SER A 227 -20.12 -1.26 16.26
N LYS A 228 -19.29 -1.46 17.26
CA LYS A 228 -19.70 -1.77 18.64
C LYS A 228 -18.92 -0.93 19.62
N LEU A 229 -19.57 -0.57 20.71
CA LEU A 229 -18.89 0.03 21.85
C LEU A 229 -18.09 -1.09 22.56
N GLU A 230 -16.81 -1.22 22.22
CA GLU A 230 -15.92 -2.23 22.81
C GLU A 230 -15.32 -1.78 24.13
N VAL A 231 -15.06 -0.46 24.23
CA VAL A 231 -14.44 0.16 25.41
C VAL A 231 -15.28 1.36 25.82
N ASP A 232 -15.70 1.36 27.08
CA ASP A 232 -16.41 2.51 27.65
C ASP A 232 -15.43 3.68 27.79
N ARG A 233 -15.75 4.81 27.16
CA ARG A 233 -14.92 6.00 27.13
C ARG A 233 -15.63 7.19 27.79
N PRO A 234 -14.91 8.07 28.47
CA PRO A 234 -15.51 9.30 28.98
C PRO A 234 -16.14 10.14 27.87
N GLN A 235 -17.19 10.87 28.20
CA GLN A 235 -17.80 11.80 27.25
C GLN A 235 -16.75 12.83 26.77
N GLY A 236 -16.64 13.00 25.44
CA GLY A 236 -15.68 13.89 24.80
C GLY A 236 -14.27 13.32 24.68
N PHE A 237 -14.10 12.00 24.89
CA PHE A 237 -12.84 11.34 24.60
C PHE A 237 -12.50 11.48 23.11
N VAL A 238 -11.26 11.90 22.83
CA VAL A 238 -10.69 11.96 21.49
C VAL A 238 -9.40 11.15 21.50
N ALA A 239 -9.33 10.13 20.68
CA ALA A 239 -8.14 9.29 20.53
C ALA A 239 -7.05 10.04 19.73
N HIS A 240 -6.33 10.91 20.43
CA HIS A 240 -5.34 11.81 19.86
C HIS A 240 -4.43 12.39 20.95
N TRP A 241 -3.14 12.32 20.74
CA TRP A 241 -2.15 12.95 21.61
C TRP A 241 -1.91 14.40 21.19
N LEU A 242 -1.69 15.28 22.14
CA LEU A 242 -1.22 16.62 21.82
C LEU A 242 0.23 16.56 21.29
N PRO A 243 0.66 17.51 20.44
CA PRO A 243 2.04 17.56 19.97
C PRO A 243 3.05 17.49 21.13
N GLY A 244 4.00 16.59 21.04
CA GLY A 244 5.04 16.38 22.03
C GLY A 244 4.62 15.63 23.30
N THR A 245 3.39 15.15 23.41
CA THR A 245 2.90 14.43 24.60
C THR A 245 2.70 12.93 24.41
N ASN A 246 2.90 12.41 23.20
CA ASN A 246 2.74 10.98 22.94
C ASN A 246 3.89 10.18 23.58
N PRO A 247 3.61 9.34 24.59
CA PRO A 247 4.65 8.61 25.31
C PRO A 247 5.22 7.43 24.52
N ASN A 248 4.56 7.01 23.43
CA ASN A 248 4.90 5.79 22.72
C ASN A 248 5.93 5.99 21.60
N LEU A 249 6.31 7.24 21.29
CA LEU A 249 7.18 7.56 20.15
C LEU A 249 8.62 7.04 20.30
N GLU A 250 9.09 6.91 21.52
CA GLU A 250 10.47 6.50 21.81
C GLU A 250 10.62 4.98 21.95
N GLU A 251 9.53 4.22 22.05
CA GLU A 251 9.57 2.79 22.28
C GLU A 251 10.27 2.06 21.11
N PHE A 252 9.92 2.39 19.87
CA PHE A 252 10.52 1.78 18.69
C PHE A 252 12.02 2.09 18.56
N PRO A 253 12.48 3.35 18.57
CA PRO A 253 13.90 3.66 18.47
C PRO A 253 14.72 3.08 19.62
N GLN A 254 14.21 3.07 20.86
CA GLN A 254 14.88 2.41 21.98
C GLN A 254 15.03 0.91 21.77
N LYS A 255 13.97 0.22 21.36
CA LYS A 255 13.99 -1.22 21.05
C LYS A 255 14.97 -1.58 19.92
N LYS A 256 15.14 -0.66 18.97
CA LYS A 256 16.02 -0.85 17.79
C LYS A 256 17.43 -0.30 18.00
N HIS A 257 17.70 0.35 19.13
CA HIS A 257 18.99 1.04 19.42
C HIS A 257 19.37 2.05 18.34
N ILE A 258 18.38 2.81 17.85
CA ILE A 258 18.59 3.86 16.87
C ILE A 258 18.17 5.24 17.47
N PRO A 259 18.75 6.35 17.02
CA PRO A 259 18.29 7.68 17.42
C PRO A 259 16.84 7.93 16.99
N LEU A 260 16.09 8.70 17.79
CA LEU A 260 14.72 9.10 17.45
C LEU A 260 14.65 9.79 16.08
N SER A 261 15.63 10.61 15.73
CA SER A 261 15.70 11.29 14.43
C SER A 261 15.76 10.32 13.24
N VAL A 262 16.33 9.14 13.42
CA VAL A 262 16.36 8.08 12.39
C VAL A 262 14.99 7.42 12.26
N ALA A 263 14.27 7.22 13.35
CA ALA A 263 12.93 6.64 13.34
C ALA A 263 11.89 7.56 12.68
N GLN A 264 12.15 8.86 12.64
CA GLN A 264 11.17 9.90 12.21
C GLN A 264 11.00 10.02 10.68
N GLY A 265 11.66 9.19 9.88
CA GLY A 265 11.54 9.21 8.41
C GLY A 265 12.10 10.49 7.78
N GLY A 266 11.72 10.71 6.54
CA GLY A 266 12.11 11.88 5.75
C GLY A 266 12.74 11.47 4.41
N ARG A 267 12.69 12.39 3.44
CA ARG A 267 13.18 12.14 2.08
C ARG A 267 14.64 11.70 2.01
N ASP A 268 15.48 12.27 2.89
CA ASP A 268 16.91 12.03 2.85
C ASP A 268 17.26 10.55 3.12
N GLN A 269 16.39 9.82 3.83
CA GLN A 269 16.55 8.40 4.07
C GLN A 269 16.40 7.51 2.82
N LEU A 270 15.92 8.05 1.71
CA LEU A 270 15.79 7.35 0.44
C LEU A 270 17.08 7.37 -0.40
N TYR A 271 18.06 8.17 0.00
CA TYR A 271 19.27 8.40 -0.77
C TYR A 271 20.48 7.73 -0.12
N PRO A 272 21.41 7.19 -0.92
CA PRO A 272 22.60 6.49 -0.43
C PRO A 272 23.47 7.34 0.52
N GLU A 273 23.49 8.65 0.34
CA GLU A 273 24.26 9.59 1.16
C GLU A 273 23.80 9.63 2.61
N TYR A 274 22.59 9.16 2.90
CA TYR A 274 22.10 9.04 4.28
C TYR A 274 22.86 8.00 5.10
N GLU A 275 23.53 7.04 4.46
CA GLU A 275 24.37 6.05 5.14
C GLU A 275 25.50 6.71 5.94
N ASP A 276 26.11 7.77 5.41
CA ASP A 276 27.15 8.54 6.11
C ASP A 276 26.58 9.25 7.34
N VAL A 277 25.38 9.83 7.21
CA VAL A 277 24.67 10.48 8.32
C VAL A 277 24.32 9.46 9.40
N LEU A 278 23.78 8.31 9.00
CA LEU A 278 23.40 7.22 9.91
C LEU A 278 24.63 6.69 10.67
N THR A 279 25.74 6.45 9.98
CA THR A 279 27.01 6.00 10.59
C THR A 279 27.51 7.01 11.60
N GLY A 280 27.51 8.29 11.27
CA GLY A 280 27.90 9.37 12.18
C GLY A 280 27.02 9.48 13.43
N LEU A 281 25.72 9.23 13.30
CA LEU A 281 24.75 9.22 14.40
C LEU A 281 24.95 8.02 15.33
N LEU A 282 25.13 6.82 14.76
CA LEU A 282 25.33 5.57 15.52
C LEU A 282 26.63 5.60 16.31
N HIS A 283 27.72 6.13 15.76
CA HIS A 283 28.99 6.29 16.49
C HIS A 283 28.92 7.25 17.68
N ARG A 284 27.96 8.18 17.68
CA ARG A 284 27.76 9.11 18.81
C ARG A 284 26.90 8.52 19.93
N THR A 285 26.14 7.49 19.66
CA THR A 285 25.19 6.86 20.60
C THR A 285 25.73 5.62 21.28
N VAL A 286 26.88 5.10 20.84
CA VAL A 286 27.57 3.98 21.50
C VAL A 286 28.62 4.58 22.44
N PRO A 287 28.50 4.41 23.78
CA PRO A 287 29.49 4.87 24.75
C PRO A 287 30.79 4.08 24.67
#